data_89ced493dae53bb345c309c09f0f8bca
#
_entry.id   89ced493dae53bb345c309c09f0f8bca
#
_cell.length_a   1.000
_cell.length_b   1.000
_cell.length_c   1.000
_cell.angle_alpha   90.00
_cell.angle_beta   90.00
_cell.angle_gamma   90.00
#
_symmetry.space_group_name_H-M   'P 1'
#
loop_
_entity.id
_entity.type
_entity.pdbx_description
1 polymer ?
#
loop_
_entity_poly.entity_id
_entity_poly.type
_entity_poly.pdbx_seq_one_letter_code
_entity_poly.pdbx_strand_id
1 'polypeptide(L)'
;VWEDASNKIAYSERRRYFGGGELDSVMNYPLRDAILAYLNGGTAEHFAETMETLRENYPRDVFYNLMNIIGTHDTARALTVLGVMSEDWKKSRDERAHYELPPDRLETAKRRLRLAAVIQFTMPGSPTIYYGDEAGRQGFEDPFNRRTYPWGAEDREILAFYRRLCEVRADSETLIRGELRFDTGENDALLRYERTLGRSRIIILVNRSRQEVRTGVNALYALDLLTQREFDCEDSSGIEITVPAETAYLLRCFGSAE
;
A
#
# COMPACT_ATOMS: atom_id res chain seq x y z
N VAL A 1 -9.98 -17.02 4.10
CA VAL A 1 -10.26 -15.64 4.48
C VAL A 1 -9.58 -15.35 5.80
N TRP A 2 -8.83 -14.29 5.87
CA TRP A 2 -8.09 -13.89 7.05
C TRP A 2 -8.56 -12.54 7.56
N GLU A 3 -8.81 -12.40 8.85
CA GLU A 3 -9.45 -11.22 9.43
C GLU A 3 -8.67 -10.56 10.56
N ASP A 4 -7.71 -11.27 11.19
CA ASP A 4 -7.00 -10.75 12.36
C ASP A 4 -5.53 -11.19 12.39
N ALA A 5 -4.62 -10.22 12.30
CA ALA A 5 -3.18 -10.44 12.38
C ALA A 5 -2.71 -10.86 13.78
N SER A 6 -3.41 -10.44 14.82
CA SER A 6 -3.01 -10.62 16.22
C SER A 6 -3.48 -11.95 16.82
N ASN A 7 -4.41 -12.66 16.18
CA ASN A 7 -5.01 -13.87 16.73
C ASN A 7 -4.06 -15.08 16.69
N LYS A 8 -3.15 -15.15 17.62
CA LYS A 8 -2.15 -16.22 17.75
C LYS A 8 -2.76 -17.59 18.11
N ILE A 9 -3.92 -17.62 18.75
CA ILE A 9 -4.54 -18.86 19.27
C ILE A 9 -5.13 -19.70 18.15
N ALA A 10 -5.64 -19.10 17.10
CA ALA A 10 -6.25 -19.79 15.95
C ALA A 10 -5.23 -20.42 14.98
N TYR A 11 -3.93 -20.28 15.23
CA TYR A 11 -2.88 -20.72 14.32
C TYR A 11 -2.87 -22.22 14.05
N SER A 12 -3.09 -23.05 15.05
CA SER A 12 -3.04 -24.51 14.88
C SER A 12 -4.07 -25.01 13.87
N GLU A 13 -5.26 -24.43 13.87
CA GLU A 13 -6.33 -24.80 12.93
C GLU A 13 -6.16 -24.10 11.57
N ARG A 14 -5.74 -22.85 11.54
CA ARG A 14 -5.53 -22.09 10.28
C ARG A 14 -4.33 -22.56 9.48
N ARG A 15 -3.25 -22.97 10.13
CA ARG A 15 -2.10 -23.65 9.48
C ARG A 15 -2.50 -24.90 8.71
N ARG A 16 -3.60 -25.55 9.09
CA ARG A 16 -4.12 -26.71 8.37
C ARG A 16 -4.43 -26.39 6.93
N TYR A 17 -5.03 -25.22 6.64
CA TYR A 17 -5.34 -24.81 5.28
C TYR A 17 -4.08 -24.56 4.43
N PHE A 18 -2.96 -24.27 5.05
CA PHE A 18 -1.67 -24.01 4.39
C PHE A 18 -0.70 -25.19 4.44
N GLY A 19 -1.18 -26.36 4.85
CA GLY A 19 -0.36 -27.58 4.96
C GLY A 19 -0.03 -28.27 3.64
N GLY A 20 -0.23 -27.60 2.52
CA GLY A 20 0.18 -28.08 1.18
C GLY A 20 -0.87 -28.88 0.41
N GLY A 21 -2.12 -28.92 0.88
CA GLY A 21 -3.18 -29.69 0.21
C GLY A 21 -4.47 -28.94 -0.07
N GLU A 22 -4.65 -27.70 0.47
CA GLU A 22 -5.93 -27.00 0.40
C GLU A 22 -5.79 -25.60 -0.22
N LEU A 23 -5.02 -24.70 0.38
CA LEU A 23 -4.85 -23.31 -0.08
C LEU A 23 -3.38 -22.91 -0.14
N ASP A 24 -3.01 -22.17 -1.17
CA ASP A 24 -1.67 -21.56 -1.29
C ASP A 24 -1.59 -20.24 -0.50
N SER A 25 -2.71 -19.52 -0.37
CA SER A 25 -2.77 -18.22 0.30
C SER A 25 -4.21 -17.78 0.61
N VAL A 26 -4.32 -16.60 1.22
CA VAL A 26 -5.60 -15.96 1.60
C VAL A 26 -5.61 -14.48 1.30
N MET A 27 -6.79 -13.86 1.37
CA MET A 27 -6.97 -12.42 1.26
C MET A 27 -6.34 -11.71 2.47
N ASN A 28 -5.50 -10.72 2.20
CA ASN A 28 -4.71 -10.01 3.20
C ASN A 28 -5.47 -8.79 3.77
N TYR A 29 -6.53 -9.06 4.54
CA TYR A 29 -7.28 -8.01 5.24
C TYR A 29 -6.41 -7.26 6.27
N PRO A 30 -5.49 -7.90 7.01
CA PRO A 30 -4.60 -7.17 7.91
C PRO A 30 -3.76 -6.11 7.21
N LEU A 31 -3.21 -6.40 6.02
CA LEU A 31 -2.50 -5.39 5.23
C LEU A 31 -3.43 -4.26 4.80
N ARG A 32 -4.64 -4.59 4.32
CA ARG A 32 -5.65 -3.58 3.95
C ARG A 32 -5.90 -2.62 5.11
N ASP A 33 -6.18 -3.17 6.28
CA ASP A 33 -6.52 -2.38 7.46
C ASP A 33 -5.32 -1.56 7.95
N ALA A 34 -4.10 -2.13 7.91
CA ALA A 34 -2.86 -1.40 8.22
C ALA A 34 -2.61 -0.24 7.23
N ILE A 35 -2.83 -0.43 5.92
CA ILE A 35 -2.71 0.64 4.91
C ILE A 35 -3.69 1.77 5.22
N LEU A 36 -4.97 1.43 5.41
CA LEU A 36 -6.02 2.44 5.64
C LEU A 36 -5.82 3.15 6.98
N ALA A 37 -5.42 2.43 8.03
CA ALA A 37 -5.10 3.02 9.33
C ALA A 37 -3.91 3.98 9.23
N TYR A 38 -2.81 3.55 8.58
CA TYR A 38 -1.64 4.40 8.36
C TYR A 38 -2.01 5.69 7.63
N LEU A 39 -2.71 5.60 6.50
CA LEU A 39 -3.08 6.77 5.70
C LEU A 39 -4.11 7.70 6.38
N ASN A 40 -4.87 7.19 7.34
CA ASN A 40 -5.80 7.98 8.16
C ASN A 40 -5.20 8.48 9.49
N GLY A 41 -3.87 8.44 9.64
CA GLY A 41 -3.16 9.06 10.76
C GLY A 41 -2.46 8.09 11.72
N GLY A 42 -2.51 6.79 11.46
CA GLY A 42 -1.73 5.79 12.20
C GLY A 42 -0.21 5.95 12.00
N THR A 43 0.59 5.28 12.82
CA THR A 43 2.04 5.36 12.78
C THR A 43 2.68 4.39 11.79
N ALA A 44 3.84 4.74 11.26
CA ALA A 44 4.65 3.84 10.44
C ALA A 44 5.12 2.62 11.24
N GLU A 45 5.40 2.81 12.54
CA GLU A 45 5.78 1.73 13.46
C GLU A 45 4.67 0.67 13.56
N HIS A 46 3.44 1.09 13.84
CA HIS A 46 2.29 0.16 13.95
C HIS A 46 2.03 -0.60 12.63
N PHE A 47 2.22 0.07 11.48
CA PHE A 47 2.16 -0.61 10.19
C PHE A 47 3.24 -1.70 10.07
N ALA A 48 4.48 -1.38 10.43
CA ALA A 48 5.61 -2.32 10.40
C ALA A 48 5.36 -3.51 11.34
N GLU A 49 4.93 -3.26 12.59
CA GLU A 49 4.59 -4.30 13.57
C GLU A 49 3.52 -5.26 13.05
N THR A 50 2.48 -4.74 12.39
CA THR A 50 1.42 -5.56 11.80
C THR A 50 1.99 -6.49 10.72
N MET A 51 2.84 -5.98 9.84
CA MET A 51 3.45 -6.77 8.77
C MET A 51 4.47 -7.78 9.29
N GLU A 52 5.26 -7.42 10.31
CA GLU A 52 6.19 -8.35 10.96
C GLU A 52 5.42 -9.46 11.69
N THR A 53 4.32 -9.13 12.36
CA THR A 53 3.42 -10.12 12.99
C THR A 53 2.88 -11.11 11.95
N LEU A 54 2.48 -10.64 10.77
CA LEU A 54 2.05 -11.52 9.68
C LEU A 54 3.20 -12.41 9.21
N ARG A 55 4.40 -11.84 9.02
CA ARG A 55 5.58 -12.57 8.57
C ARG A 55 6.00 -13.66 9.55
N GLU A 56 5.93 -13.42 10.85
CA GLU A 56 6.22 -14.39 11.90
C GLU A 56 5.16 -15.51 11.97
N ASN A 57 3.92 -15.16 11.64
CA ASN A 57 2.79 -16.02 11.85
C ASN A 57 2.48 -16.93 10.66
N TYR A 58 2.92 -16.58 9.45
CA TYR A 58 2.69 -17.38 8.24
C TYR A 58 3.97 -18.04 7.74
N PRO A 59 3.88 -19.27 7.18
CA PRO A 59 4.97 -19.82 6.39
C PRO A 59 5.40 -18.81 5.31
N ARG A 60 6.71 -18.77 5.03
CA ARG A 60 7.28 -17.82 4.07
C ARG A 60 6.55 -17.84 2.73
N ASP A 61 6.29 -19.03 2.20
CA ASP A 61 5.63 -19.17 0.90
C ASP A 61 4.20 -18.62 0.91
N VAL A 62 3.47 -18.80 2.02
CA VAL A 62 2.12 -18.22 2.18
C VAL A 62 2.19 -16.70 2.25
N PHE A 63 3.10 -16.15 3.08
CA PHE A 63 3.27 -14.70 3.22
C PHE A 63 3.61 -14.01 1.89
N TYR A 64 4.46 -14.63 1.06
CA TYR A 64 4.85 -14.11 -0.25
C TYR A 64 3.79 -14.34 -1.35
N ASN A 65 2.72 -15.07 -1.05
CA ASN A 65 1.59 -15.31 -1.95
C ASN A 65 0.28 -14.68 -1.45
N LEU A 66 0.27 -13.94 -0.33
CA LEU A 66 -0.93 -13.27 0.17
C LEU A 66 -1.58 -12.39 -0.91
N MET A 67 -2.91 -12.43 -1.01
CA MET A 67 -3.67 -11.55 -1.89
C MET A 67 -3.76 -10.16 -1.25
N ASN A 68 -2.91 -9.25 -1.69
CA ASN A 68 -2.84 -7.89 -1.18
C ASN A 68 -4.00 -7.06 -1.75
N ILE A 69 -4.99 -6.79 -0.94
CA ILE A 69 -6.21 -6.05 -1.27
C ILE A 69 -6.23 -4.69 -0.56
N ILE A 70 -6.91 -3.70 -1.14
CA ILE A 70 -7.31 -2.46 -0.47
C ILE A 70 -8.82 -2.23 -0.53
N GLY A 71 -9.51 -2.83 -1.48
CA GLY A 71 -10.95 -2.89 -1.62
C GLY A 71 -11.43 -4.31 -1.90
N THR A 72 -12.67 -4.63 -1.48
CA THR A 72 -13.33 -5.90 -1.75
C THR A 72 -14.84 -5.72 -1.86
N HIS A 73 -15.54 -6.79 -2.25
CA HIS A 73 -17.00 -6.81 -2.27
C HIS A 73 -17.64 -6.79 -0.86
N ASP A 74 -16.88 -7.02 0.20
CA ASP A 74 -17.36 -7.05 1.60
C ASP A 74 -17.10 -5.74 2.34
N THR A 75 -16.34 -4.81 1.75
CA THR A 75 -15.89 -3.58 2.42
C THR A 75 -16.27 -2.34 1.63
N ALA A 76 -16.36 -1.19 2.29
CA ALA A 76 -16.46 0.09 1.59
C ALA A 76 -15.25 0.30 0.67
N ARG A 77 -15.46 1.03 -0.43
CA ARG A 77 -14.42 1.38 -1.40
C ARG A 77 -13.27 2.13 -0.74
N ALA A 78 -12.04 1.80 -1.09
CA ALA A 78 -10.85 2.43 -0.50
C ALA A 78 -10.89 3.96 -0.66
N LEU A 79 -11.27 4.48 -1.84
CA LEU A 79 -11.40 5.92 -2.09
C LEU A 79 -12.39 6.57 -1.12
N THR A 80 -13.52 5.92 -0.82
CA THR A 80 -14.50 6.40 0.15
C THR A 80 -13.92 6.41 1.56
N VAL A 81 -13.31 5.31 2.01
CA VAL A 81 -12.72 5.20 3.35
C VAL A 81 -11.63 6.25 3.59
N LEU A 82 -10.85 6.59 2.56
CA LEU A 82 -9.76 7.58 2.63
C LEU A 82 -10.24 9.04 2.58
N GLY A 83 -11.52 9.27 2.24
CA GLY A 83 -12.07 10.61 2.09
C GLY A 83 -13.23 10.97 3.01
N VAL A 84 -13.90 9.98 3.61
CA VAL A 84 -15.02 10.24 4.54
C VAL A 84 -14.52 10.65 5.93
N MET A 85 -15.37 11.37 6.63
CA MET A 85 -15.19 11.73 8.04
C MET A 85 -16.08 10.84 8.92
N SER A 86 -15.88 10.88 10.24
CA SER A 86 -16.62 10.05 11.20
C SER A 86 -18.14 10.26 11.14
N GLU A 87 -18.60 11.47 10.85
CA GLU A 87 -20.01 11.81 10.69
C GLU A 87 -20.64 11.22 9.42
N ASP A 88 -19.87 11.01 8.36
CA ASP A 88 -20.39 10.41 7.12
C ASP A 88 -20.82 8.95 7.33
N TRP A 89 -20.17 8.25 8.26
CA TRP A 89 -20.54 6.88 8.65
C TRP A 89 -21.88 6.81 9.41
N LYS A 90 -22.39 7.94 9.91
CA LYS A 90 -23.68 8.01 10.60
C LYS A 90 -24.85 8.30 9.65
N LYS A 91 -24.59 8.54 8.37
CA LYS A 91 -25.61 8.78 7.37
C LYS A 91 -26.56 7.59 7.22
N SER A 92 -27.81 7.88 6.92
CA SER A 92 -28.82 6.87 6.62
C SER A 92 -28.45 6.04 5.38
N ARG A 93 -29.11 4.91 5.20
CA ARG A 93 -28.89 4.05 4.03
C ARG A 93 -29.17 4.80 2.71
N ASP A 94 -30.20 5.60 2.66
CA ASP A 94 -30.56 6.37 1.46
C ASP A 94 -29.53 7.45 1.14
N GLU A 95 -29.02 8.15 2.16
CA GLU A 95 -27.94 9.11 1.99
C GLU A 95 -26.66 8.43 1.49
N ARG A 96 -26.27 7.27 2.04
CA ARG A 96 -25.09 6.51 1.58
C ARG A 96 -25.25 6.00 0.15
N ALA A 97 -26.47 5.66 -0.27
CA ALA A 97 -26.75 5.21 -1.63
C ALA A 97 -26.39 6.24 -2.71
N HIS A 98 -26.47 7.52 -2.38
CA HIS A 98 -26.24 8.64 -3.32
C HIS A 98 -25.02 9.49 -2.93
N TYR A 99 -24.27 9.07 -1.90
CA TYR A 99 -23.16 9.83 -1.39
C TYR A 99 -21.99 9.84 -2.36
N GLU A 100 -21.44 11.02 -2.57
CA GLU A 100 -20.17 11.26 -3.22
C GLU A 100 -19.33 12.21 -2.36
N LEU A 101 -18.02 12.02 -2.36
CA LEU A 101 -17.10 12.89 -1.64
C LEU A 101 -17.16 14.30 -2.21
N PRO A 102 -17.21 15.35 -1.37
CA PRO A 102 -17.00 16.72 -1.82
C PRO A 102 -15.66 16.86 -2.56
N PRO A 103 -15.54 17.79 -3.54
CA PRO A 103 -14.38 17.90 -4.42
C PRO A 103 -13.03 18.00 -3.68
N ASP A 104 -12.96 18.79 -2.61
CA ASP A 104 -11.76 18.98 -1.79
C ASP A 104 -11.33 17.68 -1.08
N ARG A 105 -12.29 16.93 -0.55
CA ARG A 105 -12.05 15.62 0.07
C ARG A 105 -11.76 14.54 -0.96
N LEU A 106 -12.39 14.61 -2.12
CA LEU A 106 -12.13 13.68 -3.22
C LEU A 106 -10.68 13.78 -3.68
N GLU A 107 -10.15 14.98 -3.89
CA GLU A 107 -8.75 15.16 -4.29
C GLU A 107 -7.77 14.65 -3.24
N THR A 108 -8.04 14.88 -1.96
CA THR A 108 -7.24 14.31 -0.87
C THR A 108 -7.33 12.78 -0.85
N ALA A 109 -8.53 12.22 -1.02
CA ALA A 109 -8.73 10.77 -1.08
C ALA A 109 -8.01 10.13 -2.27
N LYS A 110 -7.99 10.78 -3.43
CA LYS A 110 -7.24 10.32 -4.62
C LYS A 110 -5.73 10.28 -4.37
N ARG A 111 -5.15 11.31 -3.73
CA ARG A 111 -3.72 11.28 -3.35
C ARG A 111 -3.43 10.12 -2.41
N ARG A 112 -4.24 9.93 -1.37
CA ARG A 112 -4.10 8.82 -0.43
C ARG A 112 -4.32 7.46 -1.08
N LEU A 113 -5.25 7.33 -2.03
CA LEU A 113 -5.45 6.10 -2.80
C LEU A 113 -4.20 5.72 -3.61
N ARG A 114 -3.51 6.70 -4.20
CA ARG A 114 -2.22 6.46 -4.87
C ARG A 114 -1.17 5.93 -3.89
N LEU A 115 -1.08 6.50 -2.67
CA LEU A 115 -0.19 5.97 -1.63
C LEU A 115 -0.57 4.55 -1.20
N ALA A 116 -1.87 4.27 -1.03
CA ALA A 116 -2.36 2.93 -0.73
C ALA A 116 -1.96 1.92 -1.82
N ALA A 117 -2.13 2.29 -3.09
CA ALA A 117 -1.75 1.46 -4.22
C ALA A 117 -0.22 1.22 -4.27
N VAL A 118 0.61 2.23 -3.96
CA VAL A 118 2.06 2.03 -3.85
C VAL A 118 2.38 0.95 -2.82
N ILE A 119 1.82 1.04 -1.63
CA ILE A 119 2.06 0.03 -0.58
C ILE A 119 1.56 -1.33 -1.04
N GLN A 120 0.34 -1.44 -1.57
CA GLN A 120 -0.25 -2.68 -2.08
C GLN A 120 0.64 -3.37 -3.10
N PHE A 121 1.21 -2.61 -4.04
CA PHE A 121 2.02 -3.14 -5.14
C PHE A 121 3.48 -3.43 -4.77
N THR A 122 3.97 -2.90 -3.67
CA THR A 122 5.38 -3.06 -3.26
C THR A 122 5.58 -4.00 -2.08
N MET A 123 4.52 -4.31 -1.32
CA MET A 123 4.55 -5.36 -0.29
C MET A 123 4.71 -6.77 -0.91
N PRO A 124 5.31 -7.74 -0.16
CA PRO A 124 5.25 -9.15 -0.53
C PRO A 124 3.83 -9.62 -0.72
N GLY A 125 3.60 -10.49 -1.70
CA GLY A 125 2.27 -11.01 -2.04
C GLY A 125 1.83 -10.58 -3.44
N SER A 126 0.58 -10.87 -3.80
CA SER A 126 -0.02 -10.58 -5.10
C SER A 126 -0.98 -9.39 -5.00
N PRO A 127 -0.65 -8.23 -5.60
CA PRO A 127 -1.58 -7.11 -5.64
C PRO A 127 -2.87 -7.52 -6.33
N THR A 128 -3.99 -7.33 -5.66
CA THR A 128 -5.31 -7.72 -6.15
C THR A 128 -6.22 -6.51 -6.17
N ILE A 129 -6.58 -6.04 -7.37
CA ILE A 129 -7.42 -4.86 -7.55
C ILE A 129 -8.89 -5.30 -7.53
N TYR A 130 -9.68 -4.73 -6.61
CA TYR A 130 -11.12 -4.83 -6.71
C TYR A 130 -11.62 -3.87 -7.81
N TYR A 131 -12.34 -4.41 -8.79
CA TYR A 131 -12.75 -3.66 -9.99
C TYR A 131 -13.32 -2.28 -9.66
N GLY A 132 -12.85 -1.26 -10.36
CA GLY A 132 -13.28 0.11 -10.19
C GLY A 132 -12.48 0.93 -9.17
N ASP A 133 -11.67 0.33 -8.29
CA ASP A 133 -10.75 1.09 -7.44
C ASP A 133 -9.72 1.83 -8.30
N GLU A 134 -9.22 1.18 -9.36
CA GLU A 134 -8.34 1.76 -10.38
C GLU A 134 -9.02 2.84 -11.23
N ALA A 135 -10.34 2.88 -11.22
CA ALA A 135 -11.15 3.87 -11.94
C ALA A 135 -11.74 4.97 -11.06
N GLY A 136 -11.34 5.02 -9.78
CA GLY A 136 -11.80 6.03 -8.83
C GLY A 136 -13.24 5.81 -8.33
N ARG A 137 -13.74 4.56 -8.31
CA ARG A 137 -15.08 4.26 -7.82
C ARG A 137 -15.20 4.54 -6.34
N GLN A 138 -16.30 5.22 -5.97
CA GLN A 138 -16.74 5.47 -4.60
C GLN A 138 -17.88 4.54 -4.21
N GLY A 139 -18.06 4.29 -2.92
CA GLY A 139 -19.19 3.56 -2.37
C GLY A 139 -18.92 3.14 -0.92
N PHE A 140 -19.94 3.28 -0.09
CA PHE A 140 -19.97 2.68 1.25
C PHE A 140 -20.03 1.15 1.13
N GLU A 141 -20.15 0.46 2.26
CA GLU A 141 -20.30 -1.00 2.33
C GLU A 141 -21.47 -1.53 1.49
N ASP A 142 -21.58 -2.83 1.36
CA ASP A 142 -22.61 -3.53 0.58
C ASP A 142 -24.03 -2.98 0.83
N PRO A 143 -24.78 -2.67 -0.23
CA PRO A 143 -24.54 -2.94 -1.65
C PRO A 143 -23.84 -1.80 -2.41
N PHE A 144 -23.45 -0.70 -1.78
CA PHE A 144 -23.03 0.53 -2.44
C PHE A 144 -21.62 0.45 -3.02
N ASN A 145 -20.79 -0.47 -2.52
CA ASN A 145 -19.46 -0.79 -3.06
C ASN A 145 -19.51 -1.63 -4.36
N ARG A 146 -20.67 -2.21 -4.71
CA ARG A 146 -20.86 -3.11 -5.86
C ARG A 146 -21.45 -2.43 -7.09
N ARG A 147 -21.35 -1.11 -7.20
CA ARG A 147 -21.79 -0.38 -8.40
C ARG A 147 -21.03 -0.85 -9.63
N THR A 148 -21.66 -0.76 -10.80
CA THR A 148 -21.06 -1.12 -12.08
C THR A 148 -19.78 -0.34 -12.36
N TYR A 149 -18.88 -0.93 -13.16
CA TYR A 149 -17.68 -0.22 -13.61
C TYR A 149 -18.06 1.04 -14.41
N PRO A 150 -17.35 2.17 -14.21
CA PRO A 150 -17.71 3.47 -14.84
C PRO A 150 -17.17 3.57 -16.28
N TRP A 151 -17.59 2.70 -17.19
CA TRP A 151 -17.13 2.69 -18.58
C TRP A 151 -17.25 4.05 -19.24
N GLY A 152 -16.12 4.59 -19.73
CA GLY A 152 -16.03 5.91 -20.38
C GLY A 152 -16.02 7.10 -19.43
N ALA A 153 -16.15 6.86 -18.11
CA ALA A 153 -16.11 7.87 -17.05
C ALA A 153 -15.10 7.52 -15.95
N GLU A 154 -14.06 6.77 -16.31
CA GLU A 154 -12.96 6.41 -15.41
C GLU A 154 -12.16 7.65 -15.01
N ASP A 155 -11.68 7.69 -13.78
CA ASP A 155 -10.63 8.64 -13.40
C ASP A 155 -9.32 8.28 -14.11
N ARG A 156 -9.00 9.03 -15.15
CA ARG A 156 -7.88 8.74 -16.06
C ARG A 156 -6.52 8.81 -15.35
N GLU A 157 -6.38 9.68 -14.35
CA GLU A 157 -5.13 9.84 -13.61
C GLU A 157 -4.90 8.65 -12.67
N ILE A 158 -5.95 8.23 -11.96
CA ILE A 158 -5.86 7.03 -11.10
C ILE A 158 -5.59 5.80 -11.97
N LEU A 159 -6.30 5.63 -13.07
CA LEU A 159 -6.12 4.50 -13.98
C LEU A 159 -4.71 4.46 -14.58
N ALA A 160 -4.17 5.61 -15.01
CA ALA A 160 -2.80 5.68 -15.52
C ALA A 160 -1.77 5.34 -14.42
N PHE A 161 -2.01 5.77 -13.18
CA PHE A 161 -1.15 5.47 -12.04
C PHE A 161 -1.13 3.96 -11.73
N TYR A 162 -2.29 3.30 -11.70
CA TYR A 162 -2.35 1.84 -11.51
C TYR A 162 -1.65 1.08 -12.64
N ARG A 163 -1.82 1.50 -13.89
CA ARG A 163 -1.09 0.91 -15.03
C ARG A 163 0.42 1.02 -14.83
N ARG A 164 0.90 2.20 -14.41
CA ARG A 164 2.33 2.41 -14.13
C ARG A 164 2.83 1.51 -13.01
N LEU A 165 2.07 1.33 -11.93
CA LEU A 165 2.42 0.39 -10.86
C LEU A 165 2.48 -1.07 -11.34
N CYS A 166 1.55 -1.49 -12.20
CA CYS A 166 1.58 -2.82 -12.82
C CYS A 166 2.87 -3.04 -13.62
N GLU A 167 3.25 -2.07 -14.47
CA GLU A 167 4.49 -2.12 -15.25
C GLU A 167 5.72 -2.21 -14.33
N VAL A 168 5.85 -1.29 -13.37
CA VAL A 168 6.98 -1.25 -12.42
C VAL A 168 7.12 -2.58 -11.67
N ARG A 169 6.00 -3.17 -11.23
CA ARG A 169 6.04 -4.44 -10.53
C ARG A 169 6.38 -5.60 -11.46
N ALA A 170 5.78 -5.66 -12.66
CA ALA A 170 6.05 -6.72 -13.63
C ALA A 170 7.53 -6.77 -14.05
N ASP A 171 8.17 -5.60 -14.16
CA ASP A 171 9.57 -5.46 -14.54
C ASP A 171 10.55 -5.59 -13.36
N SER A 172 10.06 -5.90 -12.15
CA SER A 172 10.90 -5.93 -10.94
C SER A 172 10.81 -7.25 -10.17
N GLU A 173 11.74 -8.15 -10.44
CA GLU A 173 11.92 -9.37 -9.61
C GLU A 173 12.11 -9.03 -8.13
N THR A 174 12.75 -7.90 -7.82
CA THR A 174 12.97 -7.43 -6.45
C THR A 174 11.65 -7.15 -5.73
N LEU A 175 10.67 -6.53 -6.40
CA LEU A 175 9.34 -6.31 -5.82
C LEU A 175 8.52 -7.61 -5.73
N ILE A 176 8.77 -8.57 -6.62
CA ILE A 176 8.04 -9.84 -6.64
C ILE A 176 8.57 -10.78 -5.55
N ARG A 177 9.89 -10.99 -5.50
CA ARG A 177 10.54 -12.07 -4.71
C ARG A 177 11.46 -11.59 -3.59
N GLY A 178 11.82 -10.29 -3.59
CA GLY A 178 12.80 -9.74 -2.66
C GLY A 178 12.35 -9.81 -1.21
N GLU A 179 13.30 -9.90 -0.31
CA GLU A 179 13.08 -9.83 1.14
C GLU A 179 12.51 -8.44 1.51
N LEU A 180 11.70 -8.41 2.56
CA LEU A 180 11.14 -7.20 3.14
C LEU A 180 11.90 -6.83 4.41
N ARG A 181 12.28 -5.56 4.54
CA ARG A 181 12.82 -5.00 5.77
C ARG A 181 12.22 -3.61 6.01
N PHE A 182 11.71 -3.38 7.20
CA PHE A 182 11.28 -2.06 7.64
C PHE A 182 12.45 -1.28 8.24
N ASP A 183 12.43 0.01 8.02
CA ASP A 183 13.33 0.99 8.63
C ASP A 183 12.45 2.14 9.12
N THR A 184 11.80 1.90 10.27
CA THR A 184 10.94 2.89 10.92
C THR A 184 11.84 3.90 11.64
N GLY A 185 12.01 5.07 11.00
CA GLY A 185 12.70 6.21 11.61
C GLY A 185 11.83 6.92 12.65
N GLU A 186 12.32 8.06 13.15
CA GLU A 186 11.62 8.87 14.16
C GLU A 186 10.33 9.55 13.66
N ASN A 187 10.09 9.57 12.34
CA ASN A 187 8.94 10.25 11.74
C ASN A 187 7.82 9.25 11.39
N ASP A 188 6.84 9.16 12.24
CA ASP A 188 5.65 8.32 12.07
C ASP A 188 4.82 8.57 10.81
N ALA A 189 5.00 9.70 10.16
CA ALA A 189 4.30 10.04 8.93
C ALA A 189 5.03 9.58 7.67
N LEU A 190 6.27 9.09 7.80
CA LEU A 190 7.06 8.51 6.72
C LEU A 190 7.18 7.00 6.92
N LEU A 191 6.40 6.24 6.18
CA LEU A 191 6.59 4.79 6.11
C LEU A 191 7.77 4.51 5.17
N ARG A 192 8.79 3.85 5.73
CA ARG A 192 10.00 3.47 5.02
C ARG A 192 10.26 1.97 5.15
N TYR A 193 10.51 1.33 4.03
CA TYR A 193 10.91 -0.07 3.96
C TYR A 193 11.69 -0.34 2.68
N GLU A 194 12.39 -1.45 2.67
CA GLU A 194 13.16 -1.89 1.51
C GLU A 194 12.77 -3.30 1.07
N ARG A 195 12.94 -3.52 -0.24
CA ARG A 195 12.86 -4.82 -0.89
C ARG A 195 14.24 -5.14 -1.47
N THR A 196 14.78 -6.31 -1.14
CA THR A 196 16.13 -6.70 -1.55
C THR A 196 16.14 -8.09 -2.20
N LEU A 197 16.85 -8.23 -3.33
CA LEU A 197 17.05 -9.50 -4.01
C LEU A 197 18.49 -9.54 -4.56
N GLY A 198 19.36 -10.33 -3.92
CA GLY A 198 20.79 -10.34 -4.24
C GLY A 198 21.40 -8.93 -4.07
N ARG A 199 21.88 -8.35 -5.15
CA ARG A 199 22.44 -6.98 -5.15
C ARG A 199 21.43 -5.89 -5.49
N SER A 200 20.23 -6.27 -5.89
CA SER A 200 19.17 -5.33 -6.23
C SER A 200 18.44 -4.87 -4.97
N ARG A 201 18.31 -3.56 -4.79
CA ARG A 201 17.65 -2.93 -3.66
C ARG A 201 16.70 -1.84 -4.13
N ILE A 202 15.47 -1.88 -3.62
CA ILE A 202 14.46 -0.85 -3.84
C ILE A 202 14.00 -0.36 -2.47
N ILE A 203 14.16 0.94 -2.22
CA ILE A 203 13.66 1.61 -1.02
C ILE A 203 12.33 2.26 -1.37
N ILE A 204 11.33 2.02 -0.55
CA ILE A 204 10.01 2.61 -0.68
C ILE A 204 9.85 3.64 0.44
N LEU A 205 9.51 4.86 0.05
CA LEU A 205 9.25 5.99 0.93
C LEU A 205 7.82 6.46 0.69
N VAL A 206 6.97 6.42 1.72
CA VAL A 206 5.58 6.87 1.61
C VAL A 206 5.31 7.93 2.66
N ASN A 207 5.20 9.18 2.23
CA ASN A 207 4.88 10.31 3.11
C ASN A 207 3.38 10.58 3.08
N ARG A 208 2.67 10.27 4.19
CA ARG A 208 1.24 10.54 4.33
C ARG A 208 0.92 11.95 4.85
N SER A 209 1.93 12.70 5.29
CA SER A 209 1.72 14.01 5.90
C SER A 209 1.44 15.10 4.85
N ARG A 210 0.94 16.23 5.32
CA ARG A 210 0.74 17.43 4.51
C ARG A 210 1.99 18.31 4.40
N GLN A 211 3.12 17.83 4.88
CA GLN A 211 4.41 18.51 4.83
C GLN A 211 5.44 17.61 4.16
N GLU A 212 6.46 18.23 3.61
CA GLU A 212 7.62 17.47 3.12
C GLU A 212 8.38 16.83 4.29
N VAL A 213 8.98 15.68 4.04
CA VAL A 213 9.82 14.96 4.99
C VAL A 213 11.17 14.69 4.36
N ARG A 214 12.26 14.98 5.10
CA ARG A 214 13.63 14.68 4.69
C ARG A 214 14.09 13.37 5.31
N THR A 215 14.82 12.58 4.53
CA THR A 215 15.38 11.31 4.99
C THR A 215 16.66 10.99 4.21
N GLY A 216 17.64 10.39 4.89
CA GLY A 216 18.86 9.90 4.26
C GLY A 216 18.63 8.51 3.62
N VAL A 217 19.21 8.28 2.46
CA VAL A 217 19.24 6.97 1.79
C VAL A 217 20.72 6.60 1.56
N ASN A 218 21.12 5.46 2.13
CA ASN A 218 22.45 4.92 1.93
C ASN A 218 22.59 4.36 0.50
N ALA A 219 22.87 5.22 -0.46
CA ALA A 219 23.14 4.89 -1.86
C ALA A 219 23.99 5.99 -2.50
N LEU A 220 24.76 5.66 -3.54
CA LEU A 220 25.50 6.65 -4.35
C LEU A 220 24.64 7.23 -5.47
N TYR A 221 23.68 6.43 -5.96
CA TYR A 221 22.71 6.83 -6.98
C TYR A 221 21.38 6.14 -6.72
N ALA A 222 20.28 6.82 -6.98
CA ALA A 222 18.94 6.25 -6.92
C ALA A 222 18.05 6.77 -8.06
N LEU A 223 17.23 5.86 -8.59
CA LEU A 223 16.24 6.15 -9.63
C LEU A 223 14.84 5.88 -9.08
N ASP A 224 13.97 6.89 -9.08
CA ASP A 224 12.55 6.67 -8.78
C ASP A 224 11.84 5.95 -9.94
N LEU A 225 11.34 4.75 -9.68
CA LEU A 225 10.71 3.91 -10.69
C LEU A 225 9.36 4.45 -11.17
N LEU A 226 8.70 5.31 -10.40
CA LEU A 226 7.42 5.91 -10.78
C LEU A 226 7.60 7.05 -11.76
N THR A 227 8.49 7.98 -11.46
CA THR A 227 8.65 9.25 -12.20
C THR A 227 9.86 9.30 -13.09
N GLN A 228 10.79 8.35 -12.96
CA GLN A 228 12.11 8.32 -13.60
C GLN A 228 13.03 9.49 -13.13
N ARG A 229 12.73 10.06 -11.97
CA ARG A 229 13.59 11.06 -11.36
C ARG A 229 14.87 10.41 -10.82
N GLU A 230 15.99 11.02 -11.08
CA GLU A 230 17.30 10.60 -10.62
C GLU A 230 17.74 11.40 -9.38
N PHE A 231 18.51 10.74 -8.51
CA PHE A 231 19.10 11.32 -7.31
C PHE A 231 20.53 10.83 -7.19
N ASP A 232 21.47 11.76 -7.05
CA ASP A 232 22.90 11.51 -6.93
C ASP A 232 23.41 11.91 -5.55
N CYS A 233 24.42 11.19 -5.07
CA CYS A 233 25.16 11.54 -3.87
C CYS A 233 26.31 12.50 -4.24
N GLU A 234 26.39 13.65 -3.55
CA GLU A 234 27.40 14.67 -3.85
C GLU A 234 28.76 14.36 -3.22
N ASP A 235 28.79 13.70 -2.04
CA ASP A 235 30.01 13.59 -1.20
C ASP A 235 30.29 12.18 -0.65
N SER A 236 29.67 11.16 -1.21
CA SER A 236 29.75 9.75 -0.76
C SER A 236 29.17 9.48 0.63
N SER A 237 28.46 10.43 1.26
CA SER A 237 27.81 10.24 2.57
C SER A 237 26.41 9.62 2.47
N GLY A 238 25.91 9.42 1.24
CA GLY A 238 24.54 8.99 0.95
C GLY A 238 23.69 10.12 0.38
N ILE A 239 22.50 9.80 -0.06
CA ILE A 239 21.58 10.74 -0.72
C ILE A 239 20.60 11.29 0.31
N GLU A 240 20.50 12.60 0.46
CA GLU A 240 19.39 13.24 1.17
C GLU A 240 18.19 13.39 0.24
N ILE A 241 17.07 12.78 0.62
CA ILE A 241 15.81 12.78 -0.13
C ILE A 241 14.78 13.64 0.58
N THR A 242 14.23 14.63 -0.11
CA THR A 242 13.02 15.33 0.32
C THR A 242 11.81 14.66 -0.34
N VAL A 243 10.97 14.02 0.48
CA VAL A 243 9.71 13.38 0.05
C VAL A 243 8.59 14.40 0.21
N PRO A 244 7.98 14.90 -0.87
CA PRO A 244 6.91 15.89 -0.79
C PRO A 244 5.69 15.39 0.00
N ALA A 245 4.81 16.32 0.38
CA ALA A 245 3.55 16.02 1.04
C ALA A 245 2.71 15.04 0.23
N GLU A 246 2.10 14.07 0.89
CA GLU A 246 1.20 13.06 0.29
C GLU A 246 1.78 12.41 -1.00
N THR A 247 3.10 12.07 -0.95
CA THR A 247 3.86 11.52 -2.08
C THR A 247 4.60 10.24 -1.68
N ALA A 248 4.88 9.39 -2.66
CA ALA A 248 5.72 8.22 -2.48
C ALA A 248 6.83 8.17 -3.55
N TYR A 249 7.96 7.58 -3.16
CA TYR A 249 9.06 7.22 -4.05
C TYR A 249 9.34 5.72 -3.99
N LEU A 250 9.67 5.14 -5.13
CA LEU A 250 10.16 3.77 -5.30
C LEU A 250 11.59 3.85 -5.84
N LEU A 251 12.55 3.94 -4.96
CA LEU A 251 13.95 4.24 -5.29
C LEU A 251 14.72 2.95 -5.56
N ARG A 252 15.06 2.66 -6.81
CA ARG A 252 16.07 1.65 -7.14
C ARG A 252 17.45 2.24 -6.82
N CYS A 253 18.13 1.65 -5.83
CA CYS A 253 19.38 2.17 -5.29
C CYS A 253 20.60 1.43 -5.85
N PHE A 254 21.67 2.17 -6.09
CA PHE A 254 22.95 1.67 -6.60
C PHE A 254 24.11 2.18 -5.74
N GLY A 255 25.06 1.29 -5.48
CA GLY A 255 26.16 1.58 -4.56
C GLY A 255 25.73 1.72 -3.11
N SER A 256 26.69 1.83 -2.22
CA SER A 256 26.48 2.16 -0.80
C SER A 256 27.43 3.31 -0.48
N ALA A 257 26.97 4.29 0.29
CA ALA A 257 27.85 5.27 0.92
C ALA A 257 28.75 4.56 1.94
N GLU A 258 29.96 5.07 2.15
CA GLU A 258 30.94 4.55 3.12
C GLU A 258 30.60 4.95 4.56
#